data_b64fc57947cb4c865df8a1f32dd046aa
#
_entry.id   b64fc57947cb4c865df8a1f32dd046aa
#
_cell.length_a   1.000
_cell.length_b   1.000
_cell.length_c   1.000
_cell.angle_alpha   90.00
_cell.angle_beta   90.00
_cell.angle_gamma   90.00
#
_symmetry.space_group_name_H-M   'P 1'
#
loop_
_entity.id
_entity.type
_entity.pdbx_description
1 polymer ?
#
loop_
_entity_poly.entity_id
_entity_poly.type
_entity_poly.pdbx_seq_one_letter_code
_entity_poly.pdbx_strand_id
1 'polypeptide(L)' 'MPEQEPMTDEEKKRDLFLRQKQLLDTFLEHGAISRAQYEKSLRDLTVKMGIDSLLMDT' A
#
# COMPACT_ATOMS: atom_id res chain seq x y z
N MET A 1 11.03 -5.60 23.71
CA MET A 1 10.98 -5.14 23.59
C MET A 1 10.91 -4.44 23.44
N PRO A 2 10.88 -4.22 23.29
CA PRO A 2 10.72 -3.57 23.02
C PRO A 2 10.53 -2.71 22.97
N GLU A 3 10.82 -2.46 23.05
CA GLU A 3 10.60 -1.69 22.95
C GLU A 3 10.52 -0.87 22.10
N GLN A 4 10.38 -0.87 21.37
CA GLN A 4 10.26 -0.02 20.48
C GLN A 4 9.09 0.63 20.57
N GLU A 5 8.94 1.75 20.20
CA GLU A 5 7.81 2.34 20.32
C GLU A 5 6.91 2.00 19.33
N PRO A 6 5.69 1.90 19.59
CA PRO A 6 4.73 1.48 18.64
C PRO A 6 4.51 2.53 17.59
N MET A 7 4.27 2.11 16.37
CA MET A 7 3.96 3.01 15.31
C MET A 7 2.55 3.50 15.49
N THR A 8 2.28 4.70 15.01
CA THR A 8 0.92 5.19 15.03
C THR A 8 0.12 4.42 14.01
N ASP A 9 -1.18 4.56 14.06
CA ASP A 9 -2.04 3.86 13.12
C ASP A 9 -1.74 4.28 11.70
N GLU A 10 -1.47 5.55 11.50
CA GLU A 10 -1.16 6.03 10.17
C GLU A 10 0.15 5.47 9.67
N GLU A 11 1.12 5.36 10.54
CA GLU A 11 2.38 4.80 10.14
C GLU A 11 2.25 3.33 9.79
N LYS A 12 1.44 2.62 10.54
CA LYS A 12 1.21 1.22 10.25
C LYS A 12 0.54 1.06 8.91
N LYS A 13 -0.45 1.89 8.63
CA LYS A 13 -1.15 1.81 7.37
C LYS A 13 -0.21 2.11 6.21
N ARG A 14 0.62 3.11 6.37
CA ARG A 14 1.54 3.48 5.33
C ARG A 14 2.54 2.36 5.08
N ASP A 15 3.07 1.78 6.14
CA ASP A 15 4.02 0.71 6.01
C ASP A 15 3.40 -0.48 5.30
N LEU A 16 2.19 -0.82 5.68
CA LEU A 16 1.50 -1.92 5.06
C LEU A 16 1.20 -1.64 3.60
N PHE A 17 0.82 -0.40 3.30
CA PHE A 17 0.55 -0.01 1.94
C PHE A 17 1.80 -0.16 1.08
N LEU A 18 2.94 0.27 1.59
CA LEU A 18 4.18 0.17 0.84
C LEU A 18 4.57 -1.28 0.60
N ARG A 19 4.35 -2.13 1.58
CA ARG A 19 4.66 -3.53 1.40
C ARG A 19 3.78 -4.16 0.35
N GLN A 20 2.49 -3.84 0.40
CA GLN A 20 1.58 -4.39 -0.59
C GLN A 20 1.92 -3.86 -1.97
N LYS A 21 2.27 -2.60 -2.05
CA LYS A 21 2.63 -2.02 -3.31
C LYS A 21 3.86 -2.70 -3.89
N GLN A 22 4.83 -3.00 -3.06
CA GLN A 22 6.02 -3.69 -3.52
C GLN A 22 5.70 -5.07 -4.06
N LEU A 23 4.77 -5.76 -3.41
CA LEU A 23 4.36 -7.05 -3.92
C LEU A 23 3.71 -6.91 -5.28
N LEU A 24 2.86 -5.91 -5.42
CA LEU A 24 2.21 -5.68 -6.69
C LEU A 24 3.23 -5.33 -7.77
N ASP A 25 4.21 -4.53 -7.42
CA ASP A 25 5.28 -4.18 -8.35
C ASP A 25 6.01 -5.43 -8.82
N THR A 26 6.29 -6.32 -7.90
CA THR A 26 7.00 -7.55 -8.23
C THR A 26 6.15 -8.42 -9.13
N PHE A 27 4.86 -8.54 -8.84
CA PHE A 27 3.98 -9.33 -9.66
C PHE A 27 3.89 -8.76 -11.08
N LEU A 28 3.82 -7.45 -11.16
CA LEU A 28 3.74 -6.82 -12.46
C LEU A 28 5.03 -7.04 -13.25
N GLU A 29 6.16 -6.92 -12.57
CA GLU A 29 7.43 -7.11 -13.21
C GLU A 29 7.59 -8.51 -13.75
N HIS A 30 7.06 -9.49 -13.03
CA HIS A 30 7.19 -10.87 -13.43
C HIS A 30 6.06 -11.32 -14.34
N GLY A 31 5.18 -10.43 -14.70
CA GLY A 31 4.09 -10.80 -15.58
C GLY A 31 3.00 -11.60 -14.91
N ALA A 32 2.98 -11.63 -13.60
CA ALA A 32 1.96 -12.39 -12.90
C ALA A 32 0.61 -11.69 -12.96
N ILE A 33 0.61 -10.38 -13.10
CA ILE A 33 -0.63 -9.64 -13.25
C ILE A 33 -0.43 -8.62 -14.35
N SER A 34 -1.52 -8.16 -14.92
CA SER A 34 -1.44 -7.18 -15.98
C SER A 34 -1.37 -5.79 -15.35
N ARG A 35 -1.02 -4.82 -16.16
CA ARG A 35 -0.94 -3.47 -15.68
C ARG A 35 -2.30 -2.98 -15.22
N ALA A 36 -3.36 -3.36 -15.92
CA ALA A 36 -4.68 -2.98 -15.53
C ALA A 36 -5.04 -3.55 -14.15
N GLN A 37 -4.64 -4.78 -13.92
CA GLN A 37 -4.88 -5.38 -12.63
C GLN A 37 -4.05 -4.73 -11.55
N TYR A 38 -2.83 -4.38 -11.89
CA TYR A 38 -1.95 -3.71 -10.95
C TYR A 38 -2.58 -2.39 -10.51
N GLU A 39 -3.03 -1.61 -11.45
CA GLU A 39 -3.61 -0.32 -11.12
C GLU A 39 -4.89 -0.46 -10.32
N LYS A 40 -5.70 -1.43 -10.67
CA LYS A 40 -6.92 -1.65 -9.95
C LYS A 40 -6.64 -2.08 -8.52
N SER A 41 -5.71 -2.99 -8.34
CA SER A 41 -5.35 -3.46 -7.02
C SER A 41 -4.78 -2.34 -6.18
N LEU A 42 -3.96 -1.51 -6.79
CA LEU A 42 -3.36 -0.41 -6.09
C LEU A 42 -4.42 0.58 -5.64
N ARG A 43 -5.38 0.86 -6.50
CA ARG A 43 -6.45 1.75 -6.16
C ARG A 43 -7.30 1.17 -5.03
N ASP A 44 -7.65 -0.11 -5.12
CA ASP A 44 -8.41 -0.75 -4.08
C ASP A 44 -7.68 -0.68 -2.75
N LEU A 45 -6.40 -0.90 -2.79
CA LEU A 45 -5.59 -0.86 -1.59
C LEU A 45 -5.59 0.54 -0.99
N THR A 46 -5.47 1.54 -1.81
CA THR A 46 -5.48 2.91 -1.36
C THR A 46 -6.80 3.25 -0.68
N VAL A 47 -7.88 2.86 -1.30
CA VAL A 47 -9.19 3.12 -0.76
C VAL A 47 -9.41 2.38 0.54
N LYS A 48 -9.04 1.10 0.55
CA LYS A 48 -9.24 0.30 1.71
C LYS A 48 -8.50 0.81 2.92
N MET A 49 -7.33 1.33 2.71
CA MET A 49 -6.54 1.81 3.82
C MET A 49 -6.78 3.26 4.15
N GLY A 50 -7.60 3.93 3.38
CA GLY A 50 -7.87 5.32 3.64
C GLY A 50 -6.72 6.23 3.30
N ILE A 51 -5.72 5.73 2.60
CA ILE A 51 -4.58 6.54 2.24
C ILE A 51 -4.97 7.57 1.20
N ASP A 52 -6.04 7.27 0.49
CA ASP A 52 -6.52 8.17 -0.52
C ASP A 52 -6.77 9.56 0.03
N SER A 53 -7.31 9.65 1.23
CA SER A 53 -7.58 10.95 1.80
C SER A 53 -6.28 11.67 2.11
N LEU A 54 -5.24 10.94 2.42
CA LEU A 54 -3.97 11.60 2.66
C LEU A 54 -3.37 12.12 1.38
N LEU A 55 -3.56 11.40 0.30
CA LEU A 55 -3.04 11.83 -0.95
C LEU A 55 -3.80 12.99 -1.52
N MET A 56 -5.08 13.01 -1.27
CA MET A 56 -5.89 14.04 -1.81
C MET A 56 -5.94 15.24 -0.99
N ASP A 57 -5.31 15.23 0.13
CA ASP A 57 -5.41 16.26 1.00
C ASP A 57 -4.69 17.39 0.58
N THR A 58 -4.31 17.71 -0.29
CA THR A 58 -3.59 18.88 -0.56
C THR A 58 -4.34 19.90 -1.16
#